data_94c9b0f02ab6f3d73a9f1e669e0da673
#
_entry.id   94c9b0f02ab6f3d73a9f1e669e0da673
#
_cell.length_a   1.000
_cell.length_b   1.000
_cell.length_c   1.000
_cell.angle_alpha   90.00
_cell.angle_beta   90.00
_cell.angle_gamma   90.00
#
_symmetry.space_group_name_H-M   'P 1'
#
loop_
_entity.id
_entity.type
_entity.pdbx_description
1 polymer ?
#
loop_
_entity_poly.entity_id
_entity_poly.type
_entity_poly.pdbx_seq_one_letter_code
_entity_poly.pdbx_strand_id
1 'polypeptide(L)'
;MLVQIILLVIAGYLVGSIPAAYLVARWRRGVDIRKHGSGNVGAANTLTVVGKRWSVFVTIFDIGKGALMIWFAQLLDMNVAQMAAVGIATIVGHDWPVFLRFQGGRGVFTTLGVITMLSPWLGLIAFVYPYLFFAPFKQVSLGVSTVMVILPVTAALAHEPLGIEEPMATTVGMVILLLVMIIRRLTAPRSPISRDVPLRELITYRLLFDRDIRDRKAWINHKRS
;
A
#
# COMPACT_ATOMS: atom_id res chain seq x y z
N MET A 1 -14.69 23.67 8.81
CA MET A 1 -14.21 22.33 9.21
C MET A 1 -14.79 21.19 8.35
N LEU A 2 -16.11 20.93 8.27
CA LEU A 2 -16.68 19.84 7.47
C LEU A 2 -16.32 19.94 5.98
N VAL A 3 -16.42 21.09 5.36
CA VAL A 3 -16.06 21.32 3.95
C VAL A 3 -14.58 21.05 3.69
N GLN A 4 -13.70 21.48 4.59
CA GLN A 4 -12.25 21.26 4.46
C GLN A 4 -11.87 19.77 4.48
N ILE A 5 -12.48 18.99 5.39
CA ILE A 5 -12.22 17.54 5.43
C ILE A 5 -12.73 16.84 4.17
N ILE A 6 -13.92 17.20 3.68
CA ILE A 6 -14.47 16.63 2.44
C ILE A 6 -13.54 16.94 1.25
N LEU A 7 -13.11 18.19 1.11
CA LEU A 7 -12.21 18.59 0.03
C LEU A 7 -10.86 17.85 0.13
N LEU A 8 -10.31 17.70 1.35
CA LEU A 8 -9.01 17.05 1.53
C LEU A 8 -9.10 15.52 1.33
N VAL A 9 -10.21 14.89 1.69
CA VAL A 9 -10.49 13.47 1.39
C VAL A 9 -10.58 13.25 -0.12
N ILE A 10 -11.29 14.13 -0.86
CA ILE A 10 -11.36 14.06 -2.32
C ILE A 10 -9.97 14.28 -2.95
N ALA A 11 -9.24 15.30 -2.48
CA ALA A 11 -7.88 15.57 -2.93
C ALA A 11 -6.95 14.38 -2.64
N GLY A 12 -7.05 13.79 -1.45
CA GLY A 12 -6.31 12.59 -1.07
C GLY A 12 -6.56 11.42 -2.02
N TYR A 13 -7.82 11.15 -2.35
CA TYR A 13 -8.16 10.12 -3.34
C TYR A 13 -7.55 10.43 -4.73
N LEU A 14 -7.65 11.67 -5.19
CA LEU A 14 -7.13 12.07 -6.52
C LEU A 14 -5.59 12.02 -6.56
N VAL A 15 -4.91 12.53 -5.53
CA VAL A 15 -3.44 12.46 -5.40
C VAL A 15 -2.99 10.99 -5.29
N GLY A 16 -3.69 10.21 -4.47
CA GLY A 16 -3.48 8.76 -4.38
C GLY A 16 -3.59 8.07 -5.73
N SER A 17 -4.54 8.48 -6.56
CA SER A 17 -4.82 7.91 -7.88
C SER A 17 -3.72 8.18 -8.92
N ILE A 18 -2.73 9.05 -8.66
CA ILE A 18 -1.60 9.27 -9.56
C ILE A 18 -0.74 7.98 -9.64
N PRO A 19 -0.71 7.30 -10.81
CA PRO A 19 -0.14 5.97 -10.92
C PRO A 19 1.32 6.02 -11.37
N ALA A 20 2.25 6.43 -10.50
CA ALA A 20 3.65 6.65 -10.85
C ALA A 20 4.32 5.45 -11.55
N ALA A 21 4.06 4.22 -11.08
CA ALA A 21 4.61 3.00 -11.69
C ALA A 21 4.14 2.81 -13.16
N TYR A 22 2.86 3.09 -13.43
CA TYR A 22 2.32 3.02 -14.79
C TYR A 22 2.93 4.09 -15.70
N LEU A 23 2.99 5.33 -15.23
CA LEU A 23 3.57 6.47 -15.98
C LEU A 23 5.04 6.22 -16.31
N VAL A 24 5.82 5.76 -15.35
CA VAL A 24 7.24 5.40 -15.52
C VAL A 24 7.41 4.26 -16.53
N ALA A 25 6.62 3.19 -16.42
CA ALA A 25 6.72 2.07 -17.36
C ALA A 25 6.33 2.49 -18.78
N ARG A 26 5.28 3.30 -18.90
CA ARG A 26 4.84 3.83 -20.20
C ARG A 26 5.89 4.74 -20.83
N TRP A 27 6.47 5.64 -20.03
CA TRP A 27 7.50 6.58 -20.50
C TRP A 27 8.82 5.88 -20.85
N ARG A 28 9.31 4.96 -19.99
CA ARG A 28 10.65 4.37 -20.14
C ARG A 28 10.73 3.13 -21.02
N ARG A 29 9.65 2.41 -21.17
CA ARG A 29 9.59 1.12 -21.88
C ARG A 29 8.47 1.05 -22.93
N GLY A 30 7.58 2.05 -23.00
CA GLY A 30 6.44 2.03 -23.92
C GLY A 30 5.35 1.01 -23.57
N VAL A 31 5.41 0.38 -22.38
CA VAL A 31 4.55 -0.75 -22.02
C VAL A 31 3.51 -0.41 -20.95
N ASP A 32 2.41 -1.15 -20.95
CA ASP A 32 1.46 -1.14 -19.84
C ASP A 32 1.93 -2.14 -18.76
N ILE A 33 2.36 -1.62 -17.62
CA ILE A 33 2.92 -2.41 -16.52
C ILE A 33 1.96 -3.48 -15.99
N ARG A 34 0.64 -3.29 -16.15
CA ARG A 34 -0.39 -4.24 -15.74
C ARG A 34 -0.36 -5.55 -16.54
N LYS A 35 0.24 -5.51 -17.73
CA LYS A 35 0.42 -6.67 -18.62
C LYS A 35 1.77 -7.36 -18.48
N HIS A 36 2.64 -6.90 -17.55
CA HIS A 36 4.00 -7.41 -17.41
C HIS A 36 4.33 -7.75 -15.95
N GLY A 37 5.14 -8.77 -15.75
CA GLY A 37 5.56 -9.25 -14.43
C GLY A 37 4.36 -9.62 -13.56
N SER A 38 4.34 -9.17 -12.31
CA SER A 38 3.21 -9.41 -11.40
C SER A 38 1.91 -8.69 -11.80
N GLY A 39 1.96 -7.76 -12.77
CA GLY A 39 0.85 -6.90 -13.16
C GLY A 39 0.44 -5.86 -12.12
N ASN A 40 1.14 -5.79 -11.00
CA ASN A 40 0.89 -4.78 -9.97
C ASN A 40 1.41 -3.41 -10.41
N VAL A 41 0.66 -2.34 -10.10
CA VAL A 41 1.06 -0.95 -10.39
C VAL A 41 1.81 -0.38 -9.18
N GLY A 42 3.05 -0.85 -8.97
CA GLY A 42 3.86 -0.43 -7.84
C GLY A 42 5.35 -0.75 -8.00
N ALA A 43 6.15 -0.30 -7.04
CA ALA A 43 7.60 -0.33 -7.08
C ALA A 43 8.21 -1.73 -7.33
N ALA A 44 7.67 -2.78 -6.71
CA ALA A 44 8.19 -4.14 -6.88
C ALA A 44 8.06 -4.63 -8.33
N ASN A 45 6.96 -4.34 -9.01
CA ASN A 45 6.80 -4.67 -10.42
C ASN A 45 7.62 -3.73 -11.32
N THR A 46 7.76 -2.46 -10.96
CA THR A 46 8.65 -1.52 -11.64
C THR A 46 10.10 -1.99 -11.61
N LEU A 47 10.54 -2.59 -10.50
CA LEU A 47 11.87 -3.20 -10.40
C LEU A 47 12.09 -4.27 -11.46
N THR A 48 11.11 -5.12 -11.67
CA THR A 48 11.19 -6.23 -12.63
C THR A 48 11.09 -5.75 -14.09
N VAL A 49 10.16 -4.82 -14.37
CA VAL A 49 9.82 -4.42 -15.74
C VAL A 49 10.70 -3.28 -16.26
N VAL A 50 11.05 -2.33 -15.40
CA VAL A 50 11.75 -1.09 -15.83
C VAL A 50 13.18 -1.03 -15.26
N GLY A 51 13.38 -1.46 -14.01
CA GLY A 51 14.68 -1.51 -13.36
C GLY A 51 14.77 -0.75 -12.03
N LYS A 52 15.90 -0.95 -11.33
CA LYS A 52 16.11 -0.52 -9.94
C LYS A 52 15.93 0.98 -9.72
N ARG A 53 16.54 1.81 -10.57
CA ARG A 53 16.48 3.28 -10.44
C ARG A 53 15.03 3.80 -10.41
N TRP A 54 14.21 3.28 -11.31
CA TRP A 54 12.81 3.69 -11.44
C TRP A 54 11.92 3.08 -10.35
N SER A 55 12.25 1.90 -9.87
CA SER A 55 11.60 1.32 -8.69
C SER A 55 11.80 2.21 -7.45
N VAL A 56 13.03 2.71 -7.23
CA VAL A 56 13.33 3.64 -6.13
C VAL A 56 12.53 4.94 -6.27
N PHE A 57 12.48 5.51 -7.48
CA PHE A 57 11.66 6.70 -7.75
C PHE A 57 10.17 6.46 -7.39
N VAL A 58 9.59 5.35 -7.86
CA VAL A 58 8.19 4.99 -7.56
C VAL A 58 7.99 4.78 -6.06
N THR A 59 8.95 4.17 -5.36
CA THR A 59 8.89 3.99 -3.90
C THR A 59 8.81 5.34 -3.19
N ILE A 60 9.73 6.27 -3.53
CA ILE A 60 9.77 7.60 -2.90
C ILE A 60 8.49 8.38 -3.22
N PHE A 61 8.02 8.31 -4.47
CA PHE A 61 6.77 8.98 -4.87
C PHE A 61 5.55 8.44 -4.10
N ASP A 62 5.43 7.11 -3.98
CA ASP A 62 4.29 6.48 -3.31
C ASP A 62 4.29 6.76 -1.79
N ILE A 63 5.47 6.77 -1.12
CA ILE A 63 5.61 7.22 0.27
C ILE A 63 5.24 8.71 0.37
N GLY A 64 5.82 9.51 -0.52
CA GLY A 64 5.66 10.95 -0.52
C GLY A 64 4.22 11.41 -0.67
N LYS A 65 3.42 10.80 -1.56
CA LYS A 65 2.01 11.19 -1.71
C LYS A 65 1.17 10.87 -0.47
N GLY A 66 1.45 9.75 0.22
CA GLY A 66 0.80 9.42 1.50
C GLY A 66 1.17 10.42 2.59
N ALA A 67 2.47 10.68 2.74
CA ALA A 67 3.00 11.63 3.71
C ALA A 67 2.50 13.07 3.45
N LEU A 68 2.51 13.51 2.20
CA LEU A 68 2.08 14.85 1.78
C LEU A 68 0.62 15.13 2.18
N MET A 69 -0.27 14.16 1.98
CA MET A 69 -1.70 14.37 2.29
C MET A 69 -1.96 14.45 3.80
N ILE A 70 -1.22 13.70 4.61
CA ILE A 70 -1.29 13.84 6.08
C ILE A 70 -0.67 15.16 6.52
N TRP A 71 0.45 15.58 5.94
CA TRP A 71 1.05 16.87 6.23
C TRP A 71 0.09 18.04 5.96
N PHE A 72 -0.64 18.01 4.83
CA PHE A 72 -1.69 19.02 4.58
C PHE A 72 -2.81 18.98 5.62
N ALA A 73 -3.21 17.78 6.08
CA ALA A 73 -4.22 17.64 7.12
C ALA A 73 -3.72 18.21 8.47
N GLN A 74 -2.43 18.02 8.78
CA GLN A 74 -1.78 18.64 9.96
C GLN A 74 -1.76 20.17 9.87
N LEU A 75 -1.44 20.75 8.70
CA LEU A 75 -1.47 22.20 8.49
C LEU A 75 -2.86 22.84 8.66
N LEU A 76 -3.91 22.02 8.57
CA LEU A 76 -5.29 22.45 8.79
C LEU A 76 -5.81 22.09 10.19
N ASP A 77 -4.92 21.79 11.13
CA ASP A 77 -5.21 21.41 12.52
C ASP A 77 -6.27 20.30 12.66
N MET A 78 -6.24 19.32 11.73
CA MET A 78 -7.14 18.17 11.77
C MET A 78 -6.73 17.19 12.88
N ASN A 79 -7.72 16.64 13.61
CA ASN A 79 -7.49 15.58 14.57
C ASN A 79 -7.09 14.26 13.90
N VAL A 80 -6.62 13.27 14.69
CA VAL A 80 -6.10 11.99 14.17
C VAL A 80 -7.13 11.23 13.35
N ALA A 81 -8.40 11.24 13.76
CA ALA A 81 -9.47 10.55 13.01
C ALA A 81 -9.68 11.17 11.63
N GLN A 82 -9.63 12.51 11.52
CA GLN A 82 -9.73 13.23 10.25
C GLN A 82 -8.51 12.99 9.36
N MET A 83 -7.30 13.05 9.93
CA MET A 83 -6.06 12.71 9.23
C MET A 83 -6.09 11.26 8.72
N ALA A 84 -6.54 10.31 9.53
CA ALA A 84 -6.70 8.92 9.12
C ALA A 84 -7.67 8.77 7.94
N ALA A 85 -8.79 9.49 7.93
CA ALA A 85 -9.75 9.48 6.82
C ALA A 85 -9.10 9.98 5.51
N VAL A 86 -8.31 11.05 5.55
CA VAL A 86 -7.55 11.57 4.40
C VAL A 86 -6.51 10.55 3.93
N GLY A 87 -5.77 9.94 4.85
CA GLY A 87 -4.78 8.91 4.54
C GLY A 87 -5.40 7.66 3.90
N ILE A 88 -6.52 7.19 4.45
CA ILE A 88 -7.29 6.06 3.89
C ILE A 88 -7.74 6.39 2.47
N ALA A 89 -8.29 7.59 2.23
CA ALA A 89 -8.71 8.03 0.89
C ALA A 89 -7.53 8.02 -0.09
N THR A 90 -6.34 8.46 0.35
CA THR A 90 -5.11 8.45 -0.46
C THR A 90 -4.68 7.02 -0.83
N ILE A 91 -4.77 6.09 0.10
CA ILE A 91 -4.46 4.67 -0.12
C ILE A 91 -5.50 4.03 -1.04
N VAL A 92 -6.77 4.30 -0.83
CA VAL A 92 -7.87 3.84 -1.71
C VAL A 92 -7.67 4.37 -3.14
N GLY A 93 -7.25 5.63 -3.29
CA GLY A 93 -6.87 6.19 -4.59
C GLY A 93 -5.70 5.45 -5.25
N HIS A 94 -4.67 5.08 -4.50
CA HIS A 94 -3.56 4.27 -5.02
C HIS A 94 -3.99 2.86 -5.43
N ASP A 95 -4.85 2.23 -4.66
CA ASP A 95 -5.29 0.86 -4.86
C ASP A 95 -6.34 0.72 -5.98
N TRP A 96 -7.22 1.70 -6.07
CA TRP A 96 -8.29 1.78 -7.08
C TRP A 96 -8.29 3.16 -7.76
N PRO A 97 -7.23 3.49 -8.54
CA PRO A 97 -7.08 4.80 -9.15
C PRO A 97 -8.10 5.03 -10.26
N VAL A 98 -8.81 6.16 -10.20
CA VAL A 98 -9.76 6.58 -11.24
C VAL A 98 -9.07 6.67 -12.62
N PHE A 99 -7.83 7.12 -12.67
CA PHE A 99 -7.06 7.30 -13.91
C PHE A 99 -6.66 5.98 -14.60
N LEU A 100 -6.75 4.83 -13.91
CA LEU A 100 -6.47 3.50 -14.46
C LEU A 100 -7.69 2.57 -14.45
N ARG A 101 -8.90 3.13 -14.45
CA ARG A 101 -10.15 2.35 -14.38
C ARG A 101 -10.14 1.40 -13.17
N PHE A 102 -9.73 1.93 -12.02
CA PHE A 102 -9.68 1.25 -10.73
C PHE A 102 -8.72 0.03 -10.65
N GLN A 103 -7.73 -0.04 -11.56
CA GLN A 103 -6.70 -1.11 -11.57
C GLN A 103 -5.35 -0.57 -11.12
N GLY A 104 -5.16 -0.42 -9.82
CA GLY A 104 -3.98 0.19 -9.22
C GLY A 104 -3.01 -0.76 -8.53
N GLY A 105 -2.31 -0.22 -7.54
CA GLY A 105 -1.29 -0.88 -6.74
C GLY A 105 -1.84 -1.71 -5.56
N ARG A 106 -0.98 -1.91 -4.55
CA ARG A 106 -1.28 -2.59 -3.27
C ARG A 106 -1.11 -1.67 -2.06
N GLY A 107 -0.93 -0.40 -2.27
CA GLY A 107 -0.87 0.63 -1.25
C GLY A 107 0.29 0.59 -0.26
N VAL A 108 1.18 -0.40 -0.29
CA VAL A 108 2.18 -0.65 0.77
C VAL A 108 3.03 0.59 1.10
N PHE A 109 3.61 1.24 0.10
CA PHE A 109 4.44 2.42 0.33
C PHE A 109 3.63 3.68 0.62
N THR A 110 2.44 3.82 0.03
CA THR A 110 1.51 4.92 0.37
C THR A 110 1.04 4.79 1.81
N THR A 111 0.70 3.57 2.25
CA THR A 111 0.35 3.27 3.65
C THR A 111 1.52 3.57 4.59
N LEU A 112 2.75 3.22 4.22
CA LEU A 112 3.94 3.57 5.00
C LEU A 112 4.06 5.09 5.20
N GLY A 113 3.89 5.88 4.13
CA GLY A 113 3.91 7.34 4.22
C GLY A 113 2.83 7.90 5.15
N VAL A 114 1.60 7.38 5.04
CA VAL A 114 0.47 7.76 5.91
C VAL A 114 0.77 7.41 7.37
N ILE A 115 1.16 6.17 7.67
CA ILE A 115 1.42 5.72 9.05
C ILE A 115 2.57 6.52 9.67
N THR A 116 3.66 6.77 8.92
CA THR A 116 4.82 7.50 9.42
C THR A 116 4.46 8.92 9.84
N MET A 117 3.56 9.58 9.11
CA MET A 117 3.11 10.94 9.44
C MET A 117 2.07 10.96 10.57
N LEU A 118 1.24 9.92 10.71
CA LEU A 118 0.30 9.79 11.82
C LEU A 118 1.02 9.44 13.14
N SER A 119 1.98 8.53 13.09
CA SER A 119 2.79 8.10 14.22
C SER A 119 4.15 7.61 13.73
N PRO A 120 5.23 8.39 13.93
CA PRO A 120 6.57 8.04 13.45
C PRO A 120 7.07 6.69 13.95
N TRP A 121 6.75 6.31 15.19
CA TRP A 121 7.14 5.02 15.75
C TRP A 121 6.41 3.84 15.09
N LEU A 122 5.10 3.97 14.83
CA LEU A 122 4.37 2.94 14.08
C LEU A 122 4.89 2.84 12.64
N GLY A 123 5.24 3.98 12.01
CA GLY A 123 5.89 4.02 10.71
C GLY A 123 7.25 3.31 10.70
N LEU A 124 8.07 3.54 11.74
CA LEU A 124 9.35 2.85 11.90
C LEU A 124 9.16 1.33 12.04
N ILE A 125 8.22 0.89 12.86
CA ILE A 125 7.86 -0.53 13.00
C ILE A 125 7.39 -1.09 11.66
N ALA A 126 6.49 -0.38 10.95
CA ALA A 126 5.95 -0.80 9.65
C ALA A 126 7.04 -0.97 8.59
N PHE A 127 8.11 -0.16 8.65
CA PHE A 127 9.24 -0.25 7.75
C PHE A 127 10.25 -1.31 8.19
N VAL A 128 10.75 -1.23 9.43
CA VAL A 128 11.87 -2.06 9.90
C VAL A 128 11.49 -3.53 9.99
N TYR A 129 10.32 -3.84 10.55
CA TYR A 129 9.91 -5.22 10.81
C TYR A 129 9.89 -6.11 9.54
N PRO A 130 9.22 -5.75 8.42
CA PRO A 130 9.21 -6.57 7.22
C PRO A 130 10.59 -6.75 6.58
N TYR A 131 11.42 -5.71 6.62
CA TYR A 131 12.73 -5.77 5.98
C TYR A 131 13.77 -6.49 6.85
N LEU A 132 13.79 -6.26 8.16
CA LEU A 132 14.73 -6.89 9.06
C LEU A 132 14.47 -8.41 9.18
N PHE A 133 13.22 -8.81 9.38
CA PHE A 133 12.91 -10.21 9.67
C PHE A 133 12.55 -11.05 8.45
N PHE A 134 12.05 -10.45 7.36
CA PHE A 134 11.51 -11.20 6.21
C PHE A 134 12.26 -10.98 4.89
N ALA A 135 13.04 -9.91 4.73
CA ALA A 135 13.82 -9.71 3.51
C ALA A 135 14.92 -10.76 3.31
N PRO A 136 15.64 -11.25 4.35
CA PRO A 136 16.62 -12.32 4.19
C PRO A 136 16.03 -13.59 3.57
N PHE A 137 14.76 -13.89 3.89
CA PHE A 137 14.02 -15.03 3.34
C PHE A 137 13.29 -14.71 2.02
N LYS A 138 13.43 -13.50 1.48
CA LYS A 138 12.72 -13.01 0.28
C LYS A 138 11.17 -13.03 0.44
N GLN A 139 10.68 -12.84 1.67
CA GLN A 139 9.26 -12.92 2.07
C GLN A 139 8.71 -11.58 2.61
N VAL A 140 9.20 -10.44 2.10
CA VAL A 140 8.78 -9.09 2.56
C VAL A 140 7.26 -8.93 2.57
N SER A 141 6.53 -9.51 1.59
CA SER A 141 5.06 -9.44 1.56
C SER A 141 4.41 -10.10 2.79
N LEU A 142 4.99 -11.20 3.29
CA LEU A 142 4.53 -11.85 4.53
C LEU A 142 4.80 -10.93 5.73
N GLY A 143 5.98 -10.32 5.78
CA GLY A 143 6.31 -9.33 6.81
C GLY A 143 5.35 -8.15 6.82
N VAL A 144 4.95 -7.64 5.63
CA VAL A 144 3.92 -6.59 5.52
C VAL A 144 2.57 -7.09 6.04
N SER A 145 2.17 -8.32 5.72
CA SER A 145 0.89 -8.88 6.21
C SER A 145 0.87 -8.97 7.74
N THR A 146 1.96 -9.47 8.34
CA THR A 146 2.06 -9.66 9.79
C THR A 146 2.16 -8.33 10.52
N VAL A 147 2.98 -7.38 10.04
CA VAL A 147 3.09 -6.07 10.70
C VAL A 147 1.77 -5.30 10.67
N MET A 148 1.00 -5.38 9.59
CA MET A 148 -0.30 -4.72 9.52
C MET A 148 -1.31 -5.26 10.55
N VAL A 149 -1.15 -6.50 11.01
CA VAL A 149 -1.93 -7.05 12.15
C VAL A 149 -1.36 -6.57 13.49
N ILE A 150 -0.04 -6.42 13.59
CA ILE A 150 0.65 -5.98 14.81
C ILE A 150 0.35 -4.51 15.11
N LEU A 151 0.32 -3.64 14.10
CA LEU A 151 0.20 -2.18 14.29
C LEU A 151 -1.03 -1.74 15.09
N PRO A 152 -2.28 -2.20 14.84
CA PRO A 152 -3.42 -1.81 15.67
C PRO A 152 -3.29 -2.29 17.12
N VAL A 153 -2.71 -3.47 17.34
CA VAL A 153 -2.45 -3.99 18.68
C VAL A 153 -1.41 -3.12 19.40
N THR A 154 -0.34 -2.75 18.70
CA THR A 154 0.70 -1.85 19.23
C THR A 154 0.13 -0.47 19.53
N ALA A 155 -0.72 0.08 18.67
CA ALA A 155 -1.36 1.38 18.90
C ALA A 155 -2.28 1.36 20.12
N ALA A 156 -2.99 0.25 20.36
CA ALA A 156 -3.89 0.10 21.51
C ALA A 156 -3.16 -0.11 22.84
N LEU A 157 -2.10 -0.94 22.85
CA LEU A 157 -1.49 -1.43 24.09
C LEU A 157 -0.19 -0.67 24.47
N ALA A 158 0.50 -0.10 23.50
CA ALA A 158 1.77 0.60 23.69
C ALA A 158 1.68 2.11 23.36
N HIS A 159 0.52 2.71 23.47
CA HIS A 159 0.30 4.11 23.07
C HIS A 159 1.13 5.09 23.93
N GLU A 160 1.21 4.89 25.25
CA GLU A 160 1.98 5.77 26.15
C GLU A 160 3.49 5.81 25.79
N PRO A 161 4.23 4.69 25.71
CA PRO A 161 5.64 4.71 25.39
C PRO A 161 5.93 5.15 23.96
N LEU A 162 4.95 5.09 23.05
CA LEU A 162 5.08 5.55 21.66
C LEU A 162 4.60 6.99 21.46
N GLY A 163 4.14 7.69 22.52
CA GLY A 163 3.65 9.06 22.44
C GLY A 163 2.42 9.22 21.53
N ILE A 164 1.51 8.24 21.53
CA ILE A 164 0.28 8.29 20.74
C ILE A 164 -0.80 9.00 21.55
N GLU A 165 -1.10 10.24 21.18
CA GLU A 165 -2.01 11.12 21.93
C GLU A 165 -3.48 10.69 21.81
N GLU A 166 -3.90 10.17 20.65
CA GLU A 166 -5.26 9.70 20.38
C GLU A 166 -5.27 8.19 20.08
N PRO A 167 -5.08 7.30 21.09
CA PRO A 167 -4.85 5.86 20.85
C PRO A 167 -6.06 5.17 20.22
N MET A 168 -7.29 5.56 20.57
CA MET A 168 -8.50 4.98 19.98
C MET A 168 -8.62 5.32 18.51
N ALA A 169 -8.46 6.60 18.12
CA ALA A 169 -8.52 7.03 16.73
C ALA A 169 -7.41 6.41 15.90
N THR A 170 -6.19 6.34 16.43
CA THR A 170 -5.04 5.69 15.78
C THR A 170 -5.30 4.19 15.60
N THR A 171 -5.76 3.48 16.62
CA THR A 171 -6.07 2.05 16.54
C THR A 171 -7.14 1.77 15.48
N VAL A 172 -8.24 2.51 15.50
CA VAL A 172 -9.32 2.36 14.49
C VAL A 172 -8.78 2.65 13.10
N GLY A 173 -7.96 3.69 12.93
CA GLY A 173 -7.28 3.98 11.67
C GLY A 173 -6.44 2.80 11.18
N MET A 174 -5.60 2.21 12.05
CA MET A 174 -4.78 1.04 11.68
C MET A 174 -5.63 -0.19 11.33
N VAL A 175 -6.75 -0.44 12.03
CA VAL A 175 -7.69 -1.51 11.68
C VAL A 175 -8.28 -1.28 10.30
N ILE A 176 -8.71 -0.06 9.97
CA ILE A 176 -9.27 0.24 8.65
C ILE A 176 -8.20 0.07 7.56
N LEU A 177 -6.96 0.47 7.79
CA LEU A 177 -5.84 0.26 6.85
C LEU A 177 -5.57 -1.23 6.62
N LEU A 178 -5.61 -2.05 7.66
CA LEU A 178 -5.53 -3.51 7.55
C LEU A 178 -6.68 -4.06 6.68
N LEU A 179 -7.91 -3.62 6.90
CA LEU A 179 -9.08 -4.05 6.11
C LEU A 179 -8.95 -3.64 4.64
N VAL A 180 -8.52 -2.40 4.35
CA VAL A 180 -8.27 -1.93 2.98
C VAL A 180 -7.23 -2.81 2.29
N MET A 181 -6.12 -3.13 2.98
CA MET A 181 -5.09 -4.05 2.45
C MET A 181 -5.66 -5.44 2.15
N ILE A 182 -6.45 -6.02 3.04
CA ILE A 182 -7.09 -7.33 2.87
C ILE A 182 -8.02 -7.29 1.64
N ILE A 183 -8.92 -6.31 1.59
CA ILE A 183 -9.86 -6.14 0.48
C ILE A 183 -9.08 -6.01 -0.84
N ARG A 184 -8.04 -5.18 -0.87
CA ARG A 184 -7.25 -4.97 -2.08
C ARG A 184 -6.55 -6.24 -2.56
N ARG A 185 -6.01 -7.05 -1.65
CA ARG A 185 -5.37 -8.33 -2.01
C ARG A 185 -6.38 -9.34 -2.55
N LEU A 186 -7.55 -9.43 -1.95
CA LEU A 186 -8.60 -10.36 -2.37
C LEU A 186 -9.27 -9.96 -3.69
N THR A 187 -9.47 -8.66 -3.92
CA THR A 187 -10.14 -8.13 -5.13
C THR A 187 -9.21 -7.94 -6.32
N ALA A 188 -7.93 -8.26 -6.19
CA ALA A 188 -6.99 -8.18 -7.31
C ALA A 188 -7.42 -9.09 -8.47
N PRO A 189 -7.31 -8.63 -9.74
CA PRO A 189 -7.61 -9.45 -10.90
C PRO A 189 -6.82 -10.77 -10.87
N ARG A 190 -7.47 -11.88 -11.17
CA ARG A 190 -6.79 -13.18 -11.30
C ARG A 190 -5.80 -13.15 -12.47
N SER A 191 -4.64 -13.74 -12.25
CA SER A 191 -3.68 -13.95 -13.33
C SER A 191 -4.04 -15.20 -14.16
N PRO A 192 -3.65 -15.27 -15.44
CA PRO A 192 -3.90 -16.46 -16.26
C PRO A 192 -3.36 -17.75 -15.65
N ILE A 193 -2.18 -17.69 -14.98
CA ILE A 193 -1.55 -18.88 -14.38
C ILE A 193 -2.23 -19.32 -13.06
N SER A 194 -3.21 -18.61 -12.59
CA SER A 194 -3.96 -18.95 -11.36
C SER A 194 -5.38 -19.45 -11.63
N ARG A 195 -5.73 -19.71 -12.89
CA ARG A 195 -7.10 -20.14 -13.25
C ARG A 195 -7.50 -21.43 -12.53
N ASP A 196 -6.59 -22.39 -12.45
CA ASP A 196 -6.81 -23.71 -11.88
C ASP A 196 -6.45 -23.80 -10.38
N VAL A 197 -6.02 -22.69 -9.77
CA VAL A 197 -5.69 -22.67 -8.34
C VAL A 197 -6.99 -22.70 -7.52
N PRO A 198 -7.14 -23.64 -6.57
CA PRO A 198 -8.30 -23.71 -5.70
C PRO A 198 -8.47 -22.40 -4.91
N LEU A 199 -9.73 -21.98 -4.71
CA LEU A 199 -10.05 -20.69 -4.08
C LEU A 199 -9.40 -20.53 -2.69
N ARG A 200 -9.37 -21.59 -1.89
CA ARG A 200 -8.74 -21.60 -0.55
C ARG A 200 -7.26 -21.28 -0.64
N GLU A 201 -6.54 -21.90 -1.56
CA GLU A 201 -5.11 -21.65 -1.77
C GLU A 201 -4.85 -20.24 -2.29
N LEU A 202 -5.66 -19.79 -3.26
CA LEU A 202 -5.58 -18.45 -3.82
C LEU A 202 -5.73 -17.38 -2.71
N ILE A 203 -6.73 -17.51 -1.85
CA ILE A 203 -6.96 -16.62 -0.72
C ILE A 203 -5.73 -16.62 0.21
N THR A 204 -5.22 -17.79 0.57
CA THR A 204 -4.06 -17.93 1.44
C THR A 204 -2.82 -17.26 0.84
N TYR A 205 -2.52 -17.52 -0.44
CA TYR A 205 -1.37 -16.93 -1.10
C TYR A 205 -1.50 -15.42 -1.27
N ARG A 206 -2.70 -14.90 -1.54
CA ARG A 206 -2.97 -13.46 -1.64
C ARG A 206 -2.80 -12.76 -0.31
N LEU A 207 -3.37 -13.30 0.76
CA LEU A 207 -3.30 -12.68 2.08
C LEU A 207 -1.88 -12.71 2.68
N LEU A 208 -1.16 -13.82 2.55
CA LEU A 208 0.16 -13.96 3.15
C LEU A 208 1.28 -13.40 2.25
N PHE A 209 1.25 -13.71 0.96
CA PHE A 209 2.39 -13.48 0.08
C PHE A 209 2.14 -12.48 -1.06
N ASP A 210 0.93 -11.91 -1.14
CA ASP A 210 0.51 -10.98 -2.20
C ASP A 210 0.76 -11.53 -3.63
N ARG A 211 0.44 -12.79 -3.84
CA ARG A 211 0.56 -13.50 -5.13
C ARG A 211 -0.52 -14.57 -5.28
N ASP A 212 -0.81 -15.01 -6.52
CA ASP A 212 -1.88 -15.96 -6.78
C ASP A 212 -1.42 -17.44 -6.70
N ILE A 213 -0.11 -17.70 -6.74
CA ILE A 213 0.47 -19.06 -6.75
C ILE A 213 1.64 -19.19 -5.77
N ARG A 214 1.97 -20.43 -5.40
CA ARG A 214 3.06 -20.73 -4.47
C ARG A 214 4.43 -20.35 -5.02
N ASP A 215 4.70 -20.64 -6.30
CA ASP A 215 6.01 -20.38 -6.92
C ASP A 215 6.18 -18.88 -7.22
N ARG A 216 7.10 -18.24 -6.48
CA ARG A 216 7.42 -16.82 -6.65
C ARG A 216 8.10 -16.53 -7.99
N LYS A 217 8.96 -17.45 -8.50
CA LYS A 217 9.67 -17.21 -9.76
C LYS A 217 8.70 -17.30 -10.94
N ALA A 218 7.84 -18.31 -10.96
CA ALA A 218 6.77 -18.44 -11.95
C ALA A 218 5.83 -17.23 -11.90
N TRP A 219 5.47 -16.75 -10.69
CA TRP A 219 4.63 -15.56 -10.51
C TRP A 219 5.21 -14.28 -11.13
N ILE A 220 6.53 -14.05 -10.98
CA ILE A 220 7.19 -12.83 -11.48
C ILE A 220 7.43 -12.90 -12.99
N ASN A 221 7.70 -14.09 -13.54
CA ASN A 221 8.17 -14.27 -14.92
C ASN A 221 7.05 -14.57 -15.92
N HIS A 222 5.79 -14.77 -15.48
CA HIS A 222 4.72 -15.08 -16.42
C HIS A 222 4.32 -13.83 -17.24
N LYS A 223 3.96 -14.06 -18.51
CA LYS A 223 3.36 -13.02 -19.35
C LYS A 223 1.86 -12.96 -19.06
N ARG A 224 1.35 -11.77 -18.82
CA ARG A 224 -0.09 -11.50 -18.74
C ARG A 224 -0.57 -11.12 -20.13
N SER A 225 -1.32 -12.00 -20.75
CA SER A 225 -2.00 -11.72 -22.04
C SER A 225 -3.15 -10.74 -21.85
#